data_50b802803219a171c5bb2daed1266b10
#
_entry.id   50b802803219a171c5bb2daed1266b10
#
_cell.length_a   1.000
_cell.length_b   1.000
_cell.length_c   1.000
_cell.angle_alpha   90.00
_cell.angle_beta   90.00
_cell.angle_gamma   90.00
#
_symmetry.space_group_name_H-M   'P 1'
#
loop_
_entity.id
_entity.type
_entity.pdbx_description
1 polymer ?
#
loop_
_entity_poly.entity_id
_entity_poly.type
_entity_poly.pdbx_seq_one_letter_code
_entity_poly.pdbx_strand_id
1 'polypeptide(L)'
;YISKDPESRVACETLTTTNKVVLAGEIRGPKIEKDELINKVRECIQDIGYDQDGFSWKTANIETFLHEQSADIAIGVDSKDNKDEGAGDQGIMFGYACKETEDLMPAPIHFSHKILRLMAKDRKDGTLKGIEPDSKSQVTMLYDHNKPVKVTSIVISTQHSKNLNQQQVRELILPYIKKSIPKNYLEGLDQKEVYINPTGQFIIGGPDGDTGLTGRKIIVDTYGGAAPHG
;
A
#
# COMPACT_ATOMS: atom_id res chain seq x y z
N TYR A 1 19.70 -0.61 -3.01
CA TYR A 1 20.76 0.23 -2.44
C TYR A 1 20.97 -0.13 -0.97
N ILE A 2 20.06 0.18 -0.06
CA ILE A 2 20.19 -0.05 1.39
C ILE A 2 20.51 -1.51 1.73
N SER A 3 19.96 -2.49 1.00
CA SER A 3 20.27 -3.91 1.19
C SER A 3 21.71 -4.30 0.82
N LYS A 4 22.38 -3.52 -0.03
CA LYS A 4 23.79 -3.72 -0.40
C LYS A 4 24.74 -2.96 0.53
N ASP A 5 24.30 -1.80 0.99
CA ASP A 5 25.03 -0.94 1.91
C ASP A 5 24.05 -0.16 2.79
N PRO A 6 23.97 -0.48 4.09
CA PRO A 6 23.07 0.19 5.04
C PRO A 6 23.28 1.71 5.17
N GLU A 7 24.50 2.19 4.85
CA GLU A 7 24.85 3.63 4.87
C GLU A 7 24.35 4.36 3.62
N SER A 8 23.72 3.65 2.67
CA SER A 8 23.14 4.28 1.49
C SER A 8 22.06 5.28 1.86
N ARG A 9 22.08 6.44 1.20
CA ARG A 9 21.01 7.44 1.27
C ARG A 9 20.19 7.38 -0.01
N VAL A 10 18.90 7.24 0.13
CA VAL A 10 18.00 7.00 -1.00
C VAL A 10 16.79 7.90 -0.86
N ALA A 11 16.69 8.90 -1.74
CA ALA A 11 15.48 9.66 -1.98
C ALA A 11 15.02 9.28 -3.39
N CYS A 12 14.04 8.39 -3.47
CA CYS A 12 13.54 7.85 -4.75
C CYS A 12 12.03 7.99 -4.83
N GLU A 13 11.59 8.93 -5.63
CA GLU A 13 10.19 9.09 -5.98
C GLU A 13 9.80 8.16 -7.11
N THR A 14 8.59 7.62 -7.02
CA THR A 14 8.05 6.69 -8.01
C THR A 14 6.72 7.21 -8.53
N LEU A 15 6.62 7.37 -9.84
CA LEU A 15 5.36 7.61 -10.54
C LEU A 15 5.02 6.40 -11.40
N THR A 16 3.77 5.96 -11.33
CA THR A 16 3.24 4.88 -12.17
C THR A 16 1.98 5.33 -12.89
N THR A 17 1.87 5.02 -14.17
CA THR A 17 0.68 5.28 -14.98
C THR A 17 0.57 4.22 -16.06
N THR A 18 -0.42 4.30 -16.97
CA THR A 18 -0.59 3.34 -18.06
C THR A 18 0.74 3.04 -18.76
N ASN A 19 1.12 1.79 -18.74
CA ASN A 19 2.33 1.24 -19.35
C ASN A 19 3.66 1.95 -18.98
N LYS A 20 3.72 2.70 -17.88
CA LYS A 20 4.92 3.45 -17.52
C LYS A 20 5.21 3.46 -16.02
N VAL A 21 6.51 3.36 -15.70
CA VAL A 21 7.08 3.63 -14.37
C VAL A 21 8.21 4.64 -14.51
N VAL A 22 8.20 5.67 -13.71
CA VAL A 22 9.28 6.66 -13.62
C VAL A 22 9.85 6.65 -12.21
N LEU A 23 11.16 6.49 -12.11
CA LEU A 23 11.92 6.66 -10.88
C LEU A 23 12.75 7.94 -10.99
N ALA A 24 12.62 8.84 -10.04
CA ALA A 24 13.38 10.09 -10.00
C ALA A 24 13.88 10.38 -8.59
N GLY A 25 15.03 11.02 -8.47
CA GLY A 25 15.56 11.42 -7.17
C GLY A 25 17.07 11.28 -7.03
N GLU A 26 17.54 11.33 -5.80
CA GLU A 26 18.96 11.36 -5.47
C GLU A 26 19.37 10.11 -4.69
N ILE A 27 20.50 9.54 -5.07
CA ILE A 27 21.08 8.35 -4.43
C ILE A 27 22.52 8.65 -4.03
N ARG A 28 22.89 8.25 -2.82
CA ARG A 28 24.27 8.10 -2.40
C ARG A 28 24.45 6.67 -1.89
N GLY A 29 25.26 5.88 -2.57
CA GLY A 29 25.44 4.46 -2.24
C GLY A 29 26.22 3.70 -3.31
N PRO A 30 26.23 2.38 -3.27
CA PRO A 30 26.94 1.57 -4.24
C PRO A 30 26.37 1.78 -5.65
N LYS A 31 27.24 1.73 -6.65
CA LYS A 31 26.82 1.80 -8.04
C LYS A 31 25.91 0.60 -8.36
N ILE A 32 24.75 0.86 -8.91
CA ILE A 32 23.84 -0.16 -9.46
C ILE A 32 23.65 0.16 -10.94
N GLU A 33 23.88 -0.83 -11.78
CA GLU A 33 23.68 -0.67 -13.22
C GLU A 33 22.20 -0.50 -13.55
N LYS A 34 21.91 0.30 -14.57
CA LYS A 34 20.55 0.66 -14.96
C LYS A 34 19.68 -0.58 -15.24
N ASP A 35 20.24 -1.57 -15.93
CA ASP A 35 19.50 -2.79 -16.26
C ASP A 35 19.19 -3.63 -15.04
N GLU A 36 20.09 -3.68 -14.04
CA GLU A 36 19.83 -4.33 -12.76
C GLU A 36 18.66 -3.65 -12.04
N LEU A 37 18.62 -2.32 -11.99
CA LEU A 37 17.56 -1.55 -11.39
C LEU A 37 16.22 -1.79 -12.10
N ILE A 38 16.19 -1.74 -13.43
CA ILE A 38 14.99 -2.02 -14.24
C ILE A 38 14.47 -3.44 -13.95
N ASN A 39 15.34 -4.43 -13.87
CA ASN A 39 14.96 -5.79 -13.56
C ASN A 39 14.34 -5.90 -12.17
N LYS A 40 14.89 -5.20 -11.16
CA LYS A 40 14.31 -5.17 -9.81
C LYS A 40 12.93 -4.51 -9.78
N VAL A 41 12.70 -3.47 -10.57
CA VAL A 41 11.37 -2.86 -10.72
C VAL A 41 10.38 -3.86 -11.34
N ARG A 42 10.80 -4.60 -12.38
CA ARG A 42 9.95 -5.65 -13.01
C ARG A 42 9.62 -6.77 -12.03
N GLU A 43 10.60 -7.26 -11.27
CA GLU A 43 10.39 -8.27 -10.22
C GLU A 43 9.34 -7.77 -9.18
N CYS A 44 9.42 -6.50 -8.78
CA CYS A 44 8.47 -5.89 -7.86
C CYS A 44 7.04 -5.84 -8.46
N ILE A 45 6.90 -5.40 -9.72
CA ILE A 45 5.59 -5.37 -10.41
C ILE A 45 5.02 -6.79 -10.54
N GLN A 46 5.87 -7.76 -10.83
CA GLN A 46 5.49 -9.19 -10.92
C GLN A 46 5.04 -9.74 -9.57
N ASP A 47 5.76 -9.44 -8.49
CA ASP A 47 5.38 -9.85 -7.12
C ASP A 47 4.05 -9.22 -6.69
N ILE A 48 3.80 -7.96 -7.04
CA ILE A 48 2.49 -7.33 -6.85
C ILE A 48 1.41 -8.07 -7.62
N GLY A 49 1.73 -8.57 -8.82
CA GLY A 49 0.86 -9.40 -9.66
C GLY A 49 0.24 -8.68 -10.85
N TYR A 50 0.80 -7.54 -11.29
CA TYR A 50 0.31 -6.86 -12.49
C TYR A 50 0.83 -7.52 -13.78
N ASP A 51 -0.09 -8.13 -14.54
CA ASP A 51 0.12 -8.66 -15.89
C ASP A 51 -1.14 -8.44 -16.72
N GLN A 52 -1.52 -7.18 -16.94
CA GLN A 52 -2.71 -6.75 -17.69
C GLN A 52 -2.31 -5.89 -18.89
N ASP A 53 -3.22 -5.71 -19.85
CA ASP A 53 -2.94 -5.03 -21.13
C ASP A 53 -2.34 -3.62 -20.94
N GLY A 54 -2.90 -2.82 -20.04
CA GLY A 54 -2.45 -1.45 -19.80
C GLY A 54 -1.28 -1.32 -18.80
N PHE A 55 -0.93 -2.37 -18.07
CA PHE A 55 0.21 -2.37 -17.15
C PHE A 55 0.68 -3.79 -16.81
N SER A 56 1.86 -4.15 -17.30
CA SER A 56 2.44 -5.48 -17.09
C SER A 56 3.92 -5.38 -16.73
N TRP A 57 4.38 -6.26 -15.82
CA TRP A 57 5.78 -6.40 -15.48
C TRP A 57 6.67 -6.73 -16.69
N LYS A 58 6.10 -7.35 -17.74
CA LYS A 58 6.80 -7.73 -18.97
C LYS A 58 7.04 -6.53 -19.90
N THR A 59 6.05 -5.65 -20.03
CA THR A 59 5.99 -4.65 -21.10
C THR A 59 6.06 -3.22 -20.63
N ALA A 60 5.85 -2.94 -19.32
CA ALA A 60 5.90 -1.58 -18.80
C ALA A 60 7.21 -0.89 -19.16
N ASN A 61 7.12 0.34 -19.66
CA ASN A 61 8.27 1.21 -19.93
C ASN A 61 8.78 1.79 -18.60
N ILE A 62 10.03 1.46 -18.22
CA ILE A 62 10.65 1.90 -16.97
C ILE A 62 11.73 2.92 -17.31
N GLU A 63 11.53 4.15 -16.82
CA GLU A 63 12.45 5.25 -16.96
C GLU A 63 13.08 5.61 -15.61
N THR A 64 14.38 5.86 -15.60
CA THR A 64 15.13 6.20 -14.38
C THR A 64 15.86 7.53 -14.54
N PHE A 65 15.55 8.44 -13.63
CA PHE A 65 16.16 9.78 -13.51
C PHE A 65 16.79 9.92 -12.12
N LEU A 66 17.48 8.85 -11.69
CA LEU A 66 18.21 8.84 -10.42
C LEU A 66 19.62 9.40 -10.68
N HIS A 67 20.06 10.31 -9.83
CA HIS A 67 21.38 10.93 -9.90
C HIS A 67 22.06 10.93 -8.53
N GLU A 68 23.33 11.29 -8.48
CA GLU A 68 24.06 11.38 -7.22
C GLU A 68 23.58 12.57 -6.39
N GLN A 69 23.52 12.38 -5.06
CA GLN A 69 23.17 13.43 -4.14
C GLN A 69 24.12 14.62 -4.25
N SER A 70 23.59 15.84 -4.20
CA SER A 70 24.36 17.07 -4.21
C SER A 70 25.42 17.10 -3.08
N ALA A 71 26.64 17.55 -3.41
CA ALA A 71 27.71 17.72 -2.44
C ALA A 71 27.33 18.73 -1.31
N ASP A 72 26.52 19.72 -1.61
CA ASP A 72 26.08 20.72 -0.63
C ASP A 72 25.16 20.10 0.44
N ILE A 73 24.27 19.20 0.04
CA ILE A 73 23.41 18.45 0.96
C ILE A 73 24.27 17.49 1.81
N ALA A 74 25.24 16.83 1.20
CA ALA A 74 26.15 15.91 1.89
C ALA A 74 26.91 16.59 3.04
N ILE A 75 27.36 17.84 2.86
CA ILE A 75 28.05 18.62 3.90
C ILE A 75 27.16 18.84 5.15
N GLY A 76 25.86 19.02 4.95
CA GLY A 76 24.89 19.22 6.04
C GLY A 76 24.56 17.95 6.82
N VAL A 77 24.71 16.79 6.20
CA VAL A 77 24.26 15.49 6.73
C VAL A 77 25.43 14.66 7.26
N ASP A 78 26.62 14.75 6.66
CA ASP A 78 27.77 13.93 7.05
C ASP A 78 28.28 14.30 8.45
N SER A 79 28.48 13.28 9.29
CA SER A 79 29.17 13.44 10.55
C SER A 79 30.64 13.79 10.32
N LYS A 80 31.10 14.91 10.89
CA LYS A 80 32.52 15.29 10.93
C LYS A 80 32.88 15.75 12.34
N ASP A 81 34.02 15.30 12.82
CA ASP A 81 34.70 15.79 14.06
C ASP A 81 33.73 16.27 15.17
N ASN A 82 33.12 15.35 15.91
CA ASN A 82 32.17 15.60 17.02
C ASN A 82 30.78 16.14 16.63
N LYS A 83 30.37 16.03 15.38
CA LYS A 83 29.00 16.33 14.95
C LYS A 83 28.23 15.04 14.66
N ASP A 84 27.09 14.85 15.29
CA ASP A 84 26.17 13.75 14.98
C ASP A 84 25.68 13.86 13.52
N GLU A 85 25.30 12.71 12.94
CA GLU A 85 24.70 12.67 11.62
C GLU A 85 23.41 13.51 11.57
N GLY A 86 23.29 14.39 10.58
CA GLY A 86 22.13 15.25 10.39
C GLY A 86 21.08 14.62 9.45
N ALA A 87 19.87 15.16 9.48
CA ALA A 87 18.83 14.80 8.51
C ALA A 87 19.04 15.55 7.18
N GLY A 88 18.70 14.90 6.06
CA GLY A 88 18.80 15.51 4.72
C GLY A 88 17.72 16.55 4.44
N ASP A 89 16.65 16.60 5.23
CA ASP A 89 15.56 17.57 5.12
C ASP A 89 14.86 17.74 6.48
N GLN A 90 14.01 18.75 6.56
CA GLN A 90 13.08 18.95 7.67
C GLN A 90 12.03 17.85 7.72
N GLY A 91 11.49 17.56 8.88
CA GLY A 91 10.43 16.58 9.04
C GLY A 91 9.64 16.77 10.33
N ILE A 92 8.42 16.26 10.32
CA ILE A 92 7.59 16.09 11.50
C ILE A 92 7.16 14.63 11.58
N MET A 93 7.18 14.06 12.78
CA MET A 93 6.84 12.66 13.01
C MET A 93 5.73 12.56 14.03
N PHE A 94 4.70 11.75 13.72
CA PHE A 94 3.62 11.44 14.64
C PHE A 94 3.69 9.96 15.01
N GLY A 95 3.70 9.69 16.31
CA GLY A 95 3.60 8.34 16.86
C GLY A 95 2.30 8.19 17.63
N TYR A 96 1.60 7.06 17.40
CA TYR A 96 0.36 6.73 18.09
C TYR A 96 0.29 5.24 18.39
N ALA A 97 -0.20 4.88 19.56
CA ALA A 97 -0.48 3.49 19.93
C ALA A 97 -1.71 3.42 20.82
N CYS A 98 -2.53 2.40 20.64
CA CYS A 98 -3.72 2.14 21.45
C CYS A 98 -3.87 0.64 21.73
N LYS A 99 -4.73 0.29 22.70
CA LYS A 99 -4.96 -1.12 23.10
C LYS A 99 -6.20 -1.73 22.41
N GLU A 100 -6.55 -1.27 21.23
CA GLU A 100 -7.72 -1.73 20.49
C GLU A 100 -7.49 -3.06 19.77
N THR A 101 -6.23 -3.31 19.37
CA THR A 101 -5.79 -4.51 18.67
C THR A 101 -4.47 -5.02 19.23
N GLU A 102 -4.14 -6.26 18.91
CA GLU A 102 -2.86 -6.90 19.30
C GLU A 102 -1.63 -6.17 18.75
N ASP A 103 -1.76 -5.51 17.59
CA ASP A 103 -0.70 -4.72 16.95
C ASP A 103 -0.60 -3.29 17.52
N LEU A 104 -1.35 -2.96 18.58
CA LEU A 104 -1.44 -1.62 19.17
C LEU A 104 -1.92 -0.54 18.20
N MET A 105 -2.62 -0.94 17.15
CA MET A 105 -3.16 -0.08 16.10
C MET A 105 -4.66 0.20 16.30
N PRO A 106 -5.18 1.34 15.81
CA PRO A 106 -6.62 1.60 15.80
C PRO A 106 -7.39 0.53 15.04
N ALA A 107 -8.49 0.05 15.60
CA ALA A 107 -9.24 -1.08 15.07
C ALA A 107 -9.74 -0.89 13.63
N PRO A 108 -10.26 0.27 13.19
CA PRO A 108 -10.74 0.44 11.82
C PRO A 108 -9.65 0.21 10.77
N ILE A 109 -8.49 0.85 10.91
CA ILE A 109 -7.40 0.70 9.94
C ILE A 109 -6.73 -0.68 10.03
N HIS A 110 -6.59 -1.23 11.23
CA HIS A 110 -6.06 -2.59 11.43
C HIS A 110 -6.92 -3.63 10.69
N PHE A 111 -8.24 -3.60 10.86
CA PHE A 111 -9.13 -4.55 10.19
C PHE A 111 -9.19 -4.33 8.69
N SER A 112 -9.19 -3.07 8.22
CA SER A 112 -9.09 -2.75 6.79
C SER A 112 -7.84 -3.36 6.16
N HIS A 113 -6.69 -3.19 6.79
CA HIS A 113 -5.42 -3.78 6.33
C HIS A 113 -5.43 -5.30 6.40
N LYS A 114 -5.97 -5.89 7.46
CA LYS A 114 -6.02 -7.35 7.65
C LYS A 114 -6.84 -8.03 6.56
N ILE A 115 -7.98 -7.44 6.16
CA ILE A 115 -8.79 -7.94 5.04
C ILE A 115 -7.94 -8.01 3.77
N LEU A 116 -7.34 -6.88 3.36
CA LEU A 116 -6.59 -6.81 2.12
C LEU A 116 -5.31 -7.66 2.14
N ARG A 117 -4.65 -7.77 3.29
CA ARG A 117 -3.45 -8.61 3.47
C ARG A 117 -3.76 -10.09 3.26
N LEU A 118 -4.87 -10.57 3.82
CA LEU A 118 -5.32 -11.95 3.62
C LEU A 118 -5.74 -12.20 2.16
N MET A 119 -6.46 -11.27 1.54
CA MET A 119 -6.82 -11.35 0.12
C MET A 119 -5.56 -11.41 -0.76
N ALA A 120 -4.59 -10.51 -0.54
CA ALA A 120 -3.34 -10.48 -1.30
C ALA A 120 -2.52 -11.77 -1.15
N LYS A 121 -2.46 -12.33 0.08
CA LYS A 121 -1.80 -13.61 0.32
C LYS A 121 -2.45 -14.73 -0.50
N ASP A 122 -3.76 -14.91 -0.36
CA ASP A 122 -4.49 -16.00 -1.01
C ASP A 122 -4.55 -15.81 -2.55
N ARG A 123 -4.46 -14.57 -3.05
CA ARG A 123 -4.30 -14.27 -4.47
C ARG A 123 -2.93 -14.70 -4.98
N LYS A 124 -1.86 -14.37 -4.25
CA LYS A 124 -0.47 -14.72 -4.62
C LYS A 124 -0.23 -16.23 -4.59
N ASP A 125 -0.85 -16.96 -3.67
CA ASP A 125 -0.72 -18.43 -3.60
C ASP A 125 -1.70 -19.18 -4.52
N GLY A 126 -2.59 -18.46 -5.23
CA GLY A 126 -3.55 -19.02 -6.19
C GLY A 126 -4.83 -19.58 -5.56
N THR A 127 -5.04 -19.43 -4.26
CA THR A 127 -6.28 -19.83 -3.56
C THR A 127 -7.44 -18.91 -3.94
N LEU A 128 -7.21 -17.59 -3.99
CA LEU A 128 -8.20 -16.60 -4.39
C LEU A 128 -8.05 -16.26 -5.88
N LYS A 129 -8.76 -17.00 -6.73
CA LYS A 129 -8.70 -16.83 -8.19
C LYS A 129 -9.67 -15.76 -8.71
N GLY A 130 -9.25 -15.04 -9.73
CA GLY A 130 -10.06 -14.05 -10.42
C GLY A 130 -10.16 -12.71 -9.72
N ILE A 131 -9.49 -12.53 -8.60
CA ILE A 131 -9.28 -11.23 -7.94
C ILE A 131 -7.89 -10.71 -8.32
N GLU A 132 -7.83 -9.43 -8.66
CA GLU A 132 -6.65 -8.76 -9.17
C GLU A 132 -6.01 -7.85 -8.08
N PRO A 133 -4.80 -7.28 -8.31
CA PRO A 133 -4.02 -6.62 -7.25
C PRO A 133 -4.66 -5.37 -6.65
N ASP A 134 -5.38 -4.55 -7.43
CA ASP A 134 -5.92 -3.28 -6.94
C ASP A 134 -7.14 -3.51 -6.05
N SER A 135 -6.99 -3.19 -4.78
CA SER A 135 -8.06 -3.35 -3.80
C SER A 135 -8.03 -2.24 -2.76
N LYS A 136 -9.22 -1.80 -2.36
CA LYS A 136 -9.44 -0.79 -1.31
C LYS A 136 -10.40 -1.35 -0.26
N SER A 137 -10.15 -1.05 0.99
CA SER A 137 -11.01 -1.47 2.11
C SER A 137 -11.22 -0.31 3.07
N GLN A 138 -12.45 -0.18 3.56
CA GLN A 138 -12.82 0.74 4.62
C GLN A 138 -13.67 0.01 5.64
N VAL A 139 -13.36 0.16 6.92
CA VAL A 139 -14.16 -0.34 8.04
C VAL A 139 -14.58 0.83 8.91
N THR A 140 -15.89 1.00 9.10
CA THR A 140 -16.46 2.02 9.97
C THR A 140 -16.92 1.35 11.28
N MET A 141 -16.51 1.91 12.41
CA MET A 141 -16.83 1.37 13.72
C MET A 141 -17.52 2.42 14.60
N LEU A 142 -18.47 1.94 15.40
CA LEU A 142 -19.03 2.70 16.50
C LEU A 142 -18.07 2.63 17.69
N TYR A 143 -17.82 3.80 18.29
CA TYR A 143 -17.06 3.93 19.53
C TYR A 143 -17.94 4.43 20.67
N ASP A 144 -17.71 3.89 21.86
CA ASP A 144 -18.26 4.38 23.10
C ASP A 144 -17.12 4.66 24.09
N HIS A 145 -17.05 5.88 24.63
CA HIS A 145 -15.97 6.32 25.53
C HIS A 145 -14.56 5.90 25.04
N ASN A 146 -14.25 6.18 23.77
CA ASN A 146 -12.97 5.86 23.11
C ASN A 146 -12.65 4.35 23.02
N LYS A 147 -13.67 3.48 23.11
CA LYS A 147 -13.50 2.03 22.89
C LYS A 147 -14.30 1.60 21.67
N PRO A 148 -13.75 0.77 20.78
CA PRO A 148 -14.47 0.23 19.66
C PRO A 148 -15.56 -0.74 20.16
N VAL A 149 -16.80 -0.54 19.73
CA VAL A 149 -17.96 -1.33 20.17
C VAL A 149 -18.36 -2.34 19.10
N LYS A 150 -18.61 -1.86 17.88
CA LYS A 150 -19.05 -2.70 16.77
C LYS A 150 -18.74 -2.07 15.42
N VAL A 151 -18.66 -2.88 14.39
CA VAL A 151 -18.63 -2.44 13.00
C VAL A 151 -20.02 -2.00 12.58
N THR A 152 -20.10 -0.85 11.93
CA THR A 152 -21.37 -0.30 11.41
C THR A 152 -21.44 -0.34 9.89
N SER A 153 -20.29 -0.30 9.19
CA SER A 153 -20.26 -0.41 7.74
C SER A 153 -18.90 -0.94 7.26
N ILE A 154 -18.89 -1.66 6.15
CA ILE A 154 -17.70 -2.14 5.46
C ILE A 154 -17.83 -1.85 3.97
N VAL A 155 -16.81 -1.23 3.39
CA VAL A 155 -16.71 -1.03 1.94
C VAL A 155 -15.45 -1.72 1.44
N ILE A 156 -15.59 -2.57 0.42
CA ILE A 156 -14.47 -3.19 -0.28
C ILE A 156 -14.67 -2.96 -1.78
N SER A 157 -13.66 -2.36 -2.41
CA SER A 157 -13.56 -2.29 -3.87
C SER A 157 -12.34 -3.08 -4.29
N THR A 158 -12.54 -4.08 -5.13
CA THR A 158 -11.46 -4.96 -5.57
C THR A 158 -11.55 -5.20 -7.07
N GLN A 159 -10.42 -5.07 -7.73
CA GLN A 159 -10.27 -5.40 -9.14
C GLN A 159 -10.48 -6.90 -9.34
N HIS A 160 -11.14 -7.27 -10.43
CA HIS A 160 -11.45 -8.66 -10.75
C HIS A 160 -11.41 -8.96 -12.25
N SER A 161 -11.29 -10.22 -12.60
CA SER A 161 -11.32 -10.68 -13.98
C SER A 161 -12.71 -10.48 -14.61
N LYS A 162 -12.74 -10.34 -15.94
CA LYS A 162 -13.98 -10.20 -16.72
C LYS A 162 -14.97 -11.37 -16.56
N ASN A 163 -14.47 -12.52 -16.09
CA ASN A 163 -15.26 -13.74 -15.93
C ASN A 163 -16.09 -13.77 -14.65
N LEU A 164 -15.90 -12.82 -13.75
CA LEU A 164 -16.65 -12.74 -12.50
C LEU A 164 -17.69 -11.61 -12.57
N ASN A 165 -18.90 -11.91 -12.16
CA ASN A 165 -19.91 -10.89 -11.91
C ASN A 165 -19.83 -10.38 -10.46
N GLN A 166 -20.55 -9.31 -10.16
CA GLN A 166 -20.54 -8.66 -8.85
C GLN A 166 -20.94 -9.63 -7.71
N GLN A 167 -21.90 -10.50 -7.92
CA GLN A 167 -22.34 -11.46 -6.92
C GLN A 167 -21.26 -12.50 -6.60
N GLN A 168 -20.59 -13.00 -7.62
CA GLN A 168 -19.46 -13.93 -7.46
C GLN A 168 -18.28 -13.26 -6.71
N VAL A 169 -17.96 -12.01 -7.05
CA VAL A 169 -16.95 -11.24 -6.32
C VAL A 169 -17.36 -11.10 -4.85
N ARG A 170 -18.64 -10.77 -4.56
CA ARG A 170 -19.13 -10.67 -3.20
C ARG A 170 -18.97 -11.99 -2.42
N GLU A 171 -19.32 -13.11 -3.01
CA GLU A 171 -19.19 -14.44 -2.39
C GLU A 171 -17.72 -14.80 -2.10
N LEU A 172 -16.79 -14.45 -2.98
CA LEU A 172 -15.37 -14.66 -2.78
C LEU A 172 -14.80 -13.80 -1.64
N ILE A 173 -15.29 -12.57 -1.46
CA ILE A 173 -14.71 -11.61 -0.52
C ILE A 173 -15.31 -11.70 0.89
N LEU A 174 -16.60 -12.03 1.05
CA LEU A 174 -17.26 -12.14 2.35
C LEU A 174 -16.51 -13.00 3.39
N PRO A 175 -15.89 -14.14 3.04
CA PRO A 175 -15.12 -14.94 4.00
C PRO A 175 -13.93 -14.18 4.61
N TYR A 176 -13.30 -13.25 3.86
CA TYR A 176 -12.16 -12.47 4.33
C TYR A 176 -12.56 -11.46 5.41
N ILE A 177 -13.74 -10.86 5.30
CA ILE A 177 -14.32 -10.01 6.35
C ILE A 177 -14.45 -10.81 7.66
N LYS A 178 -15.05 -12.00 7.57
CA LYS A 178 -15.29 -12.87 8.74
C LYS A 178 -14.00 -13.41 9.37
N LYS A 179 -12.94 -13.63 8.56
CA LYS A 179 -11.62 -14.06 9.04
C LYS A 179 -10.83 -12.92 9.67
N SER A 180 -11.06 -11.68 9.24
CA SER A 180 -10.28 -10.51 9.66
C SER A 180 -10.82 -9.83 10.91
N ILE A 181 -12.13 -9.79 11.08
CA ILE A 181 -12.81 -9.04 12.13
C ILE A 181 -13.38 -10.02 13.17
N PRO A 182 -13.08 -9.83 14.46
CA PRO A 182 -13.65 -10.64 15.52
C PRO A 182 -15.20 -10.65 15.51
N LYS A 183 -15.80 -11.80 15.83
CA LYS A 183 -17.27 -11.99 15.75
C LYS A 183 -18.06 -10.98 16.58
N ASN A 184 -17.57 -10.63 17.77
CA ASN A 184 -18.22 -9.67 18.65
C ASN A 184 -18.38 -8.29 18.01
N TYR A 185 -17.45 -7.86 17.15
CA TYR A 185 -17.56 -6.59 16.41
C TYR A 185 -18.51 -6.69 15.20
N LEU A 186 -18.79 -7.88 14.68
CA LEU A 186 -19.71 -8.12 13.56
C LEU A 186 -21.15 -8.38 14.01
N GLU A 187 -21.39 -8.53 15.32
CA GLU A 187 -22.74 -8.75 15.86
C GLU A 187 -23.63 -7.54 15.56
N GLY A 188 -24.81 -7.82 14.96
CA GLY A 188 -25.78 -6.81 14.58
C GLY A 188 -25.41 -5.98 13.34
N LEU A 189 -24.34 -6.31 12.63
CA LEU A 189 -24.03 -5.68 11.34
C LEU A 189 -25.06 -6.10 10.28
N ASP A 190 -25.81 -5.12 9.75
CA ASP A 190 -26.74 -5.36 8.64
C ASP A 190 -25.93 -5.74 7.38
N GLN A 191 -26.33 -6.80 6.69
CA GLN A 191 -25.72 -7.22 5.43
C GLN A 191 -25.84 -6.16 4.32
N LYS A 192 -26.77 -5.22 4.42
CA LYS A 192 -26.91 -4.06 3.55
C LYS A 192 -25.81 -3.03 3.75
N GLU A 193 -25.16 -3.02 4.91
CA GLU A 193 -24.03 -2.15 5.24
C GLU A 193 -22.68 -2.74 4.84
N VAL A 194 -22.68 -3.90 4.16
CA VAL A 194 -21.48 -4.53 3.59
C VAL A 194 -21.48 -4.33 2.08
N TYR A 195 -20.74 -3.34 1.64
CA TYR A 195 -20.62 -2.93 0.25
C TYR A 195 -19.39 -3.57 -0.41
N ILE A 196 -19.60 -4.41 -1.41
CA ILE A 196 -18.52 -5.01 -2.19
C ILE A 196 -18.74 -4.63 -3.65
N ASN A 197 -17.77 -3.93 -4.24
CA ASN A 197 -17.83 -3.32 -5.57
C ASN A 197 -19.18 -2.57 -5.78
N PRO A 198 -19.54 -1.59 -4.94
CA PRO A 198 -20.86 -0.96 -4.98
C PRO A 198 -21.15 -0.26 -6.31
N THR A 199 -20.13 0.14 -7.06
CA THR A 199 -20.26 0.76 -8.39
C THR A 199 -20.37 -0.24 -9.53
N GLY A 200 -20.34 -1.56 -9.23
CA GLY A 200 -20.45 -2.63 -10.20
C GLY A 200 -19.11 -3.25 -10.58
N GLN A 201 -18.77 -3.26 -11.86
CA GLN A 201 -17.54 -3.89 -12.37
C GLN A 201 -16.30 -3.06 -12.03
N PHE A 202 -15.20 -3.74 -11.66
CA PHE A 202 -13.88 -3.15 -11.45
C PHE A 202 -12.84 -4.04 -12.15
N ILE A 203 -12.67 -3.88 -13.45
CA ILE A 203 -11.83 -4.73 -14.31
C ILE A 203 -10.49 -4.07 -14.58
N ILE A 204 -10.47 -2.76 -14.85
CA ILE A 204 -9.23 -2.00 -15.07
C ILE A 204 -8.85 -1.35 -13.75
N GLY A 205 -7.67 -1.69 -13.22
CA GLY A 205 -7.16 -1.18 -11.96
C GLY A 205 -5.65 -0.96 -11.99
N GLY A 206 -5.10 -0.59 -10.83
CA GLY A 206 -3.69 -0.25 -10.70
C GLY A 206 -3.30 0.96 -11.55
N PRO A 207 -2.05 1.04 -11.99
CA PRO A 207 -1.54 2.19 -12.75
C PRO A 207 -2.25 2.47 -14.07
N ASP A 208 -2.95 1.49 -14.64
CA ASP A 208 -3.77 1.68 -15.83
C ASP A 208 -5.10 2.37 -15.54
N GLY A 209 -5.66 2.12 -14.36
CA GLY A 209 -6.89 2.77 -13.92
C GLY A 209 -6.67 4.16 -13.33
N ASP A 210 -5.59 4.35 -12.57
CA ASP A 210 -5.27 5.61 -11.89
C ASP A 210 -3.76 5.74 -11.69
N THR A 211 -3.24 6.96 -11.90
CA THR A 211 -1.83 7.28 -11.72
C THR A 211 -1.42 7.19 -10.25
N GLY A 212 -0.39 6.41 -9.96
CA GLY A 212 0.22 6.29 -8.63
C GLY A 212 1.43 7.22 -8.47
N LEU A 213 1.62 7.73 -7.26
CA LEU A 213 2.78 8.55 -6.89
C LEU A 213 3.18 8.27 -5.45
N THR A 214 4.47 8.25 -5.17
CA THR A 214 5.04 8.15 -3.81
C THR A 214 4.43 9.22 -2.91
N GLY A 215 4.16 8.87 -1.64
CA GLY A 215 3.67 9.80 -0.61
C GLY A 215 2.18 10.15 -0.70
N ARG A 216 1.41 9.55 -1.62
CA ARG A 216 -0.04 9.80 -1.74
C ARG A 216 -0.92 8.79 -0.98
N LYS A 217 -0.37 8.03 -0.04
CA LYS A 217 -1.10 7.07 0.80
C LYS A 217 -0.81 7.24 2.30
N ILE A 218 -0.48 8.46 2.72
CA ILE A 218 -0.03 8.78 4.08
C ILE A 218 -1.02 8.36 5.18
N ILE A 219 -2.33 8.42 4.91
CA ILE A 219 -3.35 7.97 5.88
C ILE A 219 -3.35 6.44 6.01
N VAL A 220 -3.19 5.72 4.90
CA VAL A 220 -3.06 4.26 4.88
C VAL A 220 -1.78 3.81 5.57
N ASP A 221 -0.69 4.56 5.38
CA ASP A 221 0.64 4.23 5.91
C ASP A 221 0.81 4.57 7.39
N THR A 222 -0.14 5.29 7.98
CA THR A 222 -0.10 5.74 9.37
C THR A 222 -1.24 5.13 10.21
N TYR A 223 -2.02 5.94 10.89
CA TYR A 223 -3.01 5.50 11.89
C TYR A 223 -4.46 5.70 11.45
N GLY A 224 -4.70 5.90 10.15
CA GLY A 224 -6.01 6.26 9.63
C GLY A 224 -6.45 7.62 10.14
N GLY A 225 -7.71 7.73 10.58
CA GLY A 225 -8.25 8.97 11.16
C GLY A 225 -8.01 9.15 12.66
N ALA A 226 -7.26 8.24 13.31
CA ALA A 226 -7.13 8.24 14.78
C ALA A 226 -6.03 9.19 15.30
N ALA A 227 -5.07 9.56 14.47
CA ALA A 227 -3.98 10.45 14.85
C ALA A 227 -3.61 11.41 13.70
N PRO A 228 -2.92 12.52 14.00
CA PRO A 228 -2.31 13.37 12.99
C PRO A 228 -1.31 12.62 12.12
N HIS A 229 -1.00 13.19 10.97
CA HIS A 229 0.01 12.69 10.03
C HIS A 229 0.80 13.86 9.45
N GLY A 230 1.97 13.58 8.94
CA GLY A 230 2.82 14.57 8.27
C GLY A 230 2.31 14.99 6.89
#